data_fb1055f578e2b1882d58d1506c4ec0dd
#
_entry.id   fb1055f578e2b1882d58d1506c4ec0dd
#
_cell.length_a   1.000
_cell.length_b   1.000
_cell.length_c   1.000
_cell.angle_alpha   90.00
_cell.angle_beta   90.00
_cell.angle_gamma   90.00
#
_symmetry.space_group_name_H-M   'P 1'
#
loop_
_entity.id
_entity.type
_entity.pdbx_description
1 polymer ?
#
loop_
_entity_poly.entity_id
_entity_poly.type
_entity_poly.pdbx_seq_one_letter_code
_entity_poly.pdbx_strand_id
1 'polypeptide(L)'
;MTTVFVTLDPILDVNPLEFADWCASEPAEPSLAPTPIDDRWSHHVGDVPLDAANLLFVLLIDQDDDGRLRPPLDEKRVSREAFGRMPNEETSLEYMIQNVLPTEDNTRVTELLFALNHRFDEHPCNTGTGGVILRGALSADEVIELRTSLQEGNWRIHKDETFDGAVTDLVRLLILHLRAAERRGTGILLREHH
;
A
#
# COMPACT_ATOMS: atom_id res chain seq x y z
N MET A 1 8.47 15.15 18.55
CA MET A 1 8.03 15.07 17.15
C MET A 1 8.00 13.59 16.78
N THR A 2 6.84 13.04 16.53
CA THR A 2 6.72 11.67 16.04
C THR A 2 7.20 11.64 14.58
N THR A 3 8.09 10.73 14.26
CA THR A 3 8.61 10.61 12.89
C THR A 3 7.57 9.87 12.07
N VAL A 4 6.92 10.54 11.13
CA VAL A 4 6.02 9.91 10.16
C VAL A 4 6.85 9.06 9.21
N PHE A 5 6.45 7.82 9.01
CA PHE A 5 7.01 6.92 8.00
C PHE A 5 5.90 6.02 7.43
N VAL A 6 6.13 5.46 6.27
CA VAL A 6 5.18 4.54 5.64
C VAL A 6 5.79 3.16 5.47
N THR A 7 4.94 2.13 5.48
CA THR A 7 5.31 0.75 5.18
C THR A 7 4.50 0.24 4.00
N LEU A 8 5.13 -0.64 3.23
CA LEU A 8 4.50 -1.41 2.17
C LEU A 8 4.28 -2.83 2.68
N ASP A 9 3.05 -3.10 3.12
CA ASP A 9 2.69 -4.39 3.66
C ASP A 9 2.16 -5.31 2.54
N PRO A 10 2.58 -6.59 2.47
CA PRO A 10 2.02 -7.54 1.50
C PRO A 10 0.57 -7.86 1.86
N ILE A 11 -0.29 -7.91 0.86
CA ILE A 11 -1.70 -8.26 1.02
C ILE A 11 -2.09 -9.40 0.08
N LEU A 12 -3.19 -10.06 0.41
CA LEU A 12 -3.78 -11.10 -0.44
C LEU A 12 -4.02 -10.58 -1.86
N ASP A 13 -3.99 -11.48 -2.83
CA ASP A 13 -4.33 -11.17 -4.23
C ASP A 13 -5.87 -11.03 -4.38
N VAL A 14 -6.36 -9.85 -4.05
CA VAL A 14 -7.78 -9.49 -4.11
C VAL A 14 -7.91 -8.06 -4.63
N ASN A 15 -9.15 -7.65 -4.96
CA ASN A 15 -9.45 -6.25 -5.24
C ASN A 15 -9.54 -5.46 -3.91
N PRO A 16 -8.56 -4.61 -3.56
CA PRO A 16 -8.55 -3.95 -2.26
C PRO A 16 -9.73 -2.99 -2.04
N LEU A 17 -10.23 -2.38 -3.12
CA LEU A 17 -11.34 -1.43 -3.03
C LEU A 17 -12.66 -2.15 -2.77
N GLU A 18 -12.92 -3.26 -3.44
CA GLU A 18 -14.10 -4.09 -3.22
C GLU A 18 -14.16 -4.62 -1.77
N PHE A 19 -13.00 -5.00 -1.23
CA PHE A 19 -12.89 -5.38 0.19
C PHE A 19 -13.15 -4.20 1.13
N ALA A 20 -12.63 -3.03 0.81
CA ALA A 20 -12.85 -1.83 1.61
C ALA A 20 -14.33 -1.44 1.64
N ASP A 21 -15.01 -1.46 0.48
CA ASP A 21 -16.44 -1.21 0.37
C ASP A 21 -17.25 -2.18 1.23
N TRP A 22 -16.89 -3.46 1.20
CA TRP A 22 -17.52 -4.47 2.03
C TRP A 22 -17.27 -4.23 3.53
N CYS A 23 -16.04 -3.92 3.95
CA CYS A 23 -15.72 -3.61 5.34
C CYS A 23 -16.45 -2.35 5.86
N ALA A 24 -16.73 -1.40 4.98
CA ALA A 24 -17.46 -0.17 5.30
C ALA A 24 -18.98 -0.36 5.34
N SER A 25 -19.51 -1.46 4.79
CA SER A 25 -20.95 -1.77 4.84
C SER A 25 -21.38 -2.13 6.26
N GLU A 26 -22.52 -1.59 6.71
CA GLU A 26 -23.08 -1.89 8.04
C GLU A 26 -24.33 -2.78 7.97
N PRO A 27 -24.34 -3.93 8.67
CA PRO A 27 -23.21 -4.65 9.23
C PRO A 27 -22.42 -5.40 8.13
N ALA A 28 -21.10 -5.45 8.24
CA ALA A 28 -20.27 -6.27 7.34
C ALA A 28 -20.61 -7.76 7.56
N GLU A 29 -21.37 -8.34 6.66
CA GLU A 29 -21.79 -9.73 6.74
C GLU A 29 -20.74 -10.65 6.08
N PRO A 30 -20.15 -11.61 6.82
CA PRO A 30 -19.14 -12.52 6.28
C PRO A 30 -19.57 -13.27 5.02
N SER A 31 -20.87 -13.58 4.91
CA SER A 31 -21.46 -14.26 3.75
C SER A 31 -21.44 -13.43 2.46
N LEU A 32 -21.25 -12.12 2.56
CA LEU A 32 -21.19 -11.17 1.45
C LEU A 32 -19.77 -10.72 1.14
N ALA A 33 -18.77 -11.28 1.83
CA ALA A 33 -17.37 -10.97 1.55
C ALA A 33 -17.01 -11.30 0.09
N PRO A 34 -16.19 -10.47 -0.58
CA PRO A 34 -15.76 -10.70 -1.95
C PRO A 34 -15.00 -12.03 -2.15
N THR A 35 -14.30 -12.47 -1.12
CA THR A 35 -13.71 -13.82 -1.04
C THR A 35 -14.16 -14.52 0.23
N PRO A 36 -14.17 -15.86 0.24
CA PRO A 36 -14.46 -16.59 1.46
C PRO A 36 -13.50 -16.16 2.57
N ILE A 37 -14.07 -15.61 3.64
CA ILE A 37 -13.29 -15.30 4.84
C ILE A 37 -12.95 -16.64 5.49
N ASP A 38 -11.64 -16.86 5.65
CA ASP A 38 -11.10 -18.04 6.30
C ASP A 38 -11.52 -18.06 7.79
N ASP A 39 -11.82 -19.24 8.33
CA ASP A 39 -12.14 -19.41 9.76
C ASP A 39 -11.05 -18.86 10.70
N ARG A 40 -9.83 -18.69 10.20
CA ARG A 40 -8.70 -18.11 10.94
C ARG A 40 -8.96 -16.71 11.47
N TRP A 41 -9.66 -15.84 10.74
CA TRP A 41 -9.88 -14.48 11.19
C TRP A 41 -10.92 -14.40 12.31
N SER A 42 -11.92 -15.29 12.36
CA SER A 42 -12.93 -15.35 13.42
C SER A 42 -12.33 -15.68 14.79
N HIS A 43 -11.16 -16.33 14.81
CA HIS A 43 -10.43 -16.68 16.02
C HIS A 43 -9.48 -15.56 16.51
N HIS A 44 -9.07 -14.66 15.64
CA HIS A 44 -8.13 -13.58 15.97
C HIS A 44 -8.80 -12.27 16.39
N VAL A 45 -10.06 -12.09 16.08
CA VAL A 45 -10.79 -10.85 16.37
C VAL A 45 -11.43 -10.88 17.77
N GLY A 46 -11.71 -12.05 18.34
CA GLY A 46 -12.33 -12.20 19.66
C GLY A 46 -13.59 -11.35 19.80
N ASP A 47 -13.88 -10.89 21.02
CA ASP A 47 -15.03 -10.02 21.33
C ASP A 47 -14.73 -8.51 21.09
N VAL A 48 -13.60 -8.16 20.47
CA VAL A 48 -13.25 -6.75 20.20
C VAL A 48 -13.88 -6.33 18.89
N PRO A 49 -14.82 -5.38 18.88
CA PRO A 49 -15.36 -4.85 17.64
C PRO A 49 -14.24 -4.10 16.89
N LEU A 50 -13.94 -4.52 15.69
CA LEU A 50 -13.03 -3.80 14.80
C LEU A 50 -13.82 -2.75 14.03
N ASP A 51 -13.27 -1.55 13.93
CA ASP A 51 -13.72 -0.59 12.93
C ASP A 51 -13.35 -1.05 11.51
N ALA A 52 -13.89 -0.37 10.51
CA ALA A 52 -13.72 -0.76 9.10
C ALA A 52 -12.26 -0.81 8.67
N ALA A 53 -11.42 0.13 9.13
CA ALA A 53 -10.00 0.16 8.77
C ALA A 53 -9.21 -0.98 9.39
N ASN A 54 -9.44 -1.27 10.67
CA ASN A 54 -8.80 -2.40 11.35
C ASN A 54 -9.26 -3.74 10.76
N LEU A 55 -10.56 -3.85 10.44
CA LEU A 55 -11.11 -5.04 9.79
C LEU A 55 -10.45 -5.25 8.42
N LEU A 56 -10.42 -4.21 7.59
CA LEU A 56 -9.77 -4.24 6.28
C LEU A 56 -8.29 -4.66 6.40
N PHE A 57 -7.55 -4.05 7.32
CA PHE A 57 -6.15 -4.37 7.54
C PHE A 57 -5.94 -5.84 7.90
N VAL A 58 -6.69 -6.35 8.87
CA VAL A 58 -6.57 -7.76 9.33
C VAL A 58 -6.92 -8.76 8.23
N LEU A 59 -7.93 -8.44 7.41
CA LEU A 59 -8.37 -9.34 6.34
C LEU A 59 -7.45 -9.34 5.12
N LEU A 60 -6.89 -8.18 4.77
CA LEU A 60 -6.04 -8.06 3.60
C LEU A 60 -4.61 -8.56 3.85
N ILE A 61 -4.09 -8.40 5.06
CA ILE A 61 -2.67 -8.66 5.32
C ILE A 61 -2.29 -10.13 5.04
N ASP A 62 -1.19 -10.34 4.31
CA ASP A 62 -0.69 -11.68 4.01
C ASP A 62 -0.17 -12.35 5.29
N GLN A 63 -0.67 -13.57 5.55
CA GLN A 63 -0.35 -14.39 6.73
C GLN A 63 0.27 -15.71 6.29
N ASP A 64 1.07 -16.29 7.16
CA ASP A 64 1.56 -17.66 6.98
C ASP A 64 0.52 -18.70 7.44
N ASP A 65 0.84 -19.98 7.24
CA ASP A 65 -0.06 -21.08 7.59
C ASP A 65 -0.38 -21.18 9.09
N ASP A 66 0.42 -20.54 9.94
CA ASP A 66 0.20 -20.42 11.39
C ASP A 66 -0.64 -19.17 11.76
N GLY A 67 -1.10 -18.39 10.78
CA GLY A 67 -1.85 -17.13 10.97
C GLY A 67 -0.99 -15.98 11.48
N ARG A 68 0.34 -16.07 11.34
CA ARG A 68 1.25 -14.97 11.69
C ARG A 68 1.41 -14.05 10.51
N LEU A 69 1.48 -12.75 10.79
CA LEU A 69 1.77 -11.76 9.78
C LEU A 69 3.12 -12.09 9.09
N ARG A 70 3.09 -12.21 7.78
CA ARG A 70 4.34 -12.31 7.03
C ARG A 70 5.15 -11.03 7.21
N PRO A 71 6.48 -11.13 7.27
CA PRO A 71 7.32 -9.95 7.41
C PRO A 71 7.07 -8.98 6.25
N PRO A 72 7.21 -7.66 6.48
CA PRO A 72 7.15 -6.67 5.42
C PRO A 72 8.00 -7.06 4.22
N LEU A 73 7.69 -6.53 3.04
CA LEU A 73 8.36 -6.88 1.78
C LEU A 73 9.87 -6.62 1.81
N ASP A 74 10.32 -5.75 2.69
CA ASP A 74 11.76 -5.53 2.92
C ASP A 74 12.24 -6.26 4.19
N GLU A 75 12.80 -7.39 4.03
CA GLU A 75 13.46 -8.14 5.12
C GLU A 75 14.58 -7.35 5.83
N LYS A 76 15.00 -6.21 5.27
CA LYS A 76 16.15 -5.40 5.72
C LYS A 76 15.78 -4.04 6.31
N ARG A 77 14.50 -3.76 6.60
CA ARG A 77 14.00 -2.46 7.08
C ARG A 77 14.21 -1.28 6.11
N VAL A 78 14.44 -1.55 4.84
CA VAL A 78 14.69 -0.51 3.83
C VAL A 78 13.48 0.40 3.65
N SER A 79 12.24 -0.10 3.82
CA SER A 79 11.02 0.70 3.69
C SER A 79 10.99 1.87 4.67
N ARG A 80 11.37 1.66 5.92
CA ARG A 80 11.40 2.74 6.92
C ARG A 80 12.45 3.81 6.61
N GLU A 81 13.60 3.39 6.08
CA GLU A 81 14.70 4.29 5.73
C GLU A 81 14.44 4.97 4.38
N ALA A 82 13.87 4.23 3.43
CA ALA A 82 13.63 4.70 2.07
C ALA A 82 12.40 5.61 1.94
N PHE A 83 11.33 5.32 2.68
CA PHE A 83 10.08 6.07 2.62
C PHE A 83 9.79 6.83 3.93
N GLY A 84 10.84 7.27 4.59
CA GLY A 84 10.77 8.16 5.74
C GLY A 84 10.44 9.60 5.32
N ARG A 85 10.60 10.51 6.27
CA ARG A 85 10.31 11.94 6.07
C ARG A 85 11.42 12.63 5.30
N MET A 86 11.03 13.43 4.32
CA MET A 86 11.92 14.36 3.62
C MET A 86 12.10 15.68 4.39
N PRO A 87 13.14 16.48 4.09
CA PRO A 87 13.34 17.78 4.73
C PRO A 87 12.18 18.78 4.57
N ASN A 88 11.33 18.61 3.55
CA ASN A 88 10.14 19.43 3.30
C ASN A 88 8.88 18.98 4.06
N GLU A 89 9.02 18.04 5.00
CA GLU A 89 7.95 17.48 5.82
C GLU A 89 7.06 16.42 5.15
N GLU A 90 7.24 16.13 3.89
CA GLU A 90 6.57 15.05 3.17
C GLU A 90 7.25 13.70 3.42
N THR A 91 6.56 12.59 3.15
CA THR A 91 7.23 11.29 3.04
C THR A 91 8.02 11.23 1.74
N SER A 92 9.09 10.45 1.73
CA SER A 92 9.88 10.27 0.50
C SER A 92 9.07 9.63 -0.64
N LEU A 93 8.04 8.83 -0.28
CA LEU A 93 7.12 8.29 -1.28
C LEU A 93 6.24 9.37 -1.90
N GLU A 94 5.65 10.27 -1.10
CA GLU A 94 4.88 11.41 -1.60
C GLU A 94 5.73 12.31 -2.49
N TYR A 95 6.95 12.63 -2.06
CA TYR A 95 7.90 13.38 -2.87
C TYR A 95 8.15 12.72 -4.24
N MET A 96 8.39 11.41 -4.26
CA MET A 96 8.57 10.67 -5.51
C MET A 96 7.33 10.75 -6.40
N ILE A 97 6.14 10.50 -5.84
CA ILE A 97 4.88 10.51 -6.59
C ILE A 97 4.61 11.87 -7.24
N GLN A 98 4.85 12.96 -6.53
CA GLN A 98 4.67 14.32 -7.04
C GLN A 98 5.63 14.69 -8.18
N ASN A 99 6.81 14.06 -8.20
CA ASN A 99 7.85 14.37 -9.18
C ASN A 99 7.96 13.36 -10.34
N VAL A 100 7.19 12.25 -10.30
CA VAL A 100 7.04 11.33 -11.42
C VAL A 100 5.91 11.80 -12.31
N LEU A 101 6.24 12.17 -13.55
CA LEU A 101 5.28 12.65 -14.55
C LEU A 101 5.02 11.58 -15.61
N PRO A 102 3.77 11.47 -16.10
CA PRO A 102 3.44 10.57 -17.19
C PRO A 102 4.10 11.02 -18.49
N THR A 103 4.22 10.10 -19.43
CA THR A 103 4.41 10.40 -20.84
C THR A 103 3.06 10.39 -21.58
N GLU A 104 3.01 10.91 -22.81
CA GLU A 104 1.78 10.93 -23.61
C GLU A 104 1.19 9.52 -23.82
N ASP A 105 2.07 8.52 -23.88
CA ASP A 105 1.68 7.13 -24.14
C ASP A 105 1.42 6.30 -22.87
N ASN A 106 1.72 6.85 -21.67
CA ASN A 106 1.59 6.10 -20.43
C ASN A 106 1.20 6.98 -19.23
N THR A 107 -0.11 7.18 -19.07
CA THR A 107 -0.68 7.83 -17.87
C THR A 107 -0.82 6.84 -16.71
N ARG A 108 -0.84 5.54 -17.01
CA ARG A 108 -1.14 4.48 -16.05
C ARG A 108 -0.15 4.44 -14.89
N VAL A 109 1.11 4.77 -15.11
CA VAL A 109 2.12 4.84 -14.05
C VAL A 109 1.73 5.83 -12.94
N THR A 110 1.23 7.01 -13.29
CA THR A 110 0.82 8.01 -12.31
C THR A 110 -0.50 7.65 -11.65
N GLU A 111 -1.43 7.03 -12.38
CA GLU A 111 -2.68 6.50 -11.81
C GLU A 111 -2.41 5.44 -10.74
N LEU A 112 -1.49 4.51 -11.00
CA LEU A 112 -1.13 3.46 -10.04
C LEU A 112 -0.36 4.00 -8.85
N LEU A 113 0.56 4.95 -9.06
CA LEU A 113 1.24 5.65 -7.96
C LEU A 113 0.24 6.42 -7.10
N PHE A 114 -0.72 7.08 -7.72
CA PHE A 114 -1.80 7.77 -7.00
C PHE A 114 -2.67 6.78 -6.22
N ALA A 115 -3.06 5.67 -6.85
CA ALA A 115 -3.83 4.61 -6.19
C ALA A 115 -3.10 4.03 -4.98
N LEU A 116 -1.79 3.82 -5.08
CA LEU A 116 -0.95 3.35 -3.97
C LEU A 116 -0.98 4.32 -2.78
N ASN A 117 -1.01 5.63 -3.02
CA ASN A 117 -0.91 6.63 -1.94
C ASN A 117 -2.25 7.23 -1.50
N HIS A 118 -3.31 7.17 -2.34
CA HIS A 118 -4.53 7.95 -2.12
C HIS A 118 -5.84 7.17 -2.30
N ARG A 119 -5.79 5.86 -2.59
CA ARG A 119 -7.01 5.07 -2.88
C ARG A 119 -8.04 5.12 -1.76
N PHE A 120 -7.59 5.28 -0.53
CA PHE A 120 -8.44 5.27 0.66
C PHE A 120 -8.65 6.65 1.31
N ASP A 121 -8.13 7.75 0.76
CA ASP A 121 -8.15 9.07 1.42
C ASP A 121 -9.55 9.53 1.87
N GLU A 122 -10.57 9.31 1.05
CA GLU A 122 -11.96 9.64 1.36
C GLU A 122 -12.80 8.42 1.79
N HIS A 123 -12.17 7.26 1.92
CA HIS A 123 -12.85 6.03 2.24
C HIS A 123 -12.99 5.85 3.76
N PRO A 124 -14.13 5.31 4.27
CA PRO A 124 -14.31 5.03 5.70
C PRO A 124 -13.23 4.13 6.32
N CYS A 125 -12.55 3.34 5.50
CA CYS A 125 -11.42 2.49 5.92
C CYS A 125 -10.07 3.22 5.96
N ASN A 126 -10.00 4.53 5.76
CA ASN A 126 -8.74 5.27 5.79
C ASN A 126 -8.09 5.25 7.17
N THR A 127 -8.88 5.50 8.23
CA THR A 127 -8.36 5.65 9.59
C THR A 127 -9.11 4.77 10.56
N GLY A 128 -8.35 4.04 11.39
CA GLY A 128 -8.88 3.15 12.42
C GLY A 128 -8.35 3.46 13.82
N THR A 129 -8.98 2.85 14.81
CA THR A 129 -8.54 2.91 16.21
C THR A 129 -7.13 2.34 16.36
N GLY A 130 -6.40 2.80 17.37
CA GLY A 130 -5.03 2.36 17.61
C GLY A 130 -3.99 2.98 16.65
N GLY A 131 -4.36 3.99 15.86
CA GLY A 131 -3.45 4.70 14.96
C GLY A 131 -3.20 3.97 13.63
N VAL A 132 -4.13 3.11 13.22
CA VAL A 132 -4.09 2.52 11.88
C VAL A 132 -4.48 3.59 10.86
N ILE A 133 -3.60 3.83 9.89
CA ILE A 133 -3.86 4.74 8.77
C ILE A 133 -3.51 4.00 7.47
N LEU A 134 -4.53 3.77 6.66
CA LEU A 134 -4.41 3.10 5.36
C LEU A 134 -4.52 4.15 4.25
N ARG A 135 -3.45 4.33 3.49
CA ARG A 135 -3.39 5.35 2.43
C ARG A 135 -3.93 4.83 1.10
N GLY A 136 -3.47 3.67 0.71
CA GLY A 136 -3.90 3.05 -0.54
C GLY A 136 -3.34 1.65 -0.70
N ALA A 137 -3.76 0.99 -1.77
CA ALA A 137 -3.35 -0.38 -2.05
C ALA A 137 -3.34 -0.67 -3.56
N LEU A 138 -2.56 -1.66 -3.94
CA LEU A 138 -2.53 -2.24 -5.29
C LEU A 138 -2.81 -3.74 -5.21
N SER A 139 -3.61 -4.27 -6.13
CA SER A 139 -3.73 -5.71 -6.34
C SER A 139 -2.42 -6.32 -6.89
N ALA A 140 -2.31 -7.64 -6.95
CA ALA A 140 -1.13 -8.29 -7.50
C ALA A 140 -0.90 -7.92 -8.98
N ASP A 141 -1.96 -7.84 -9.78
CA ASP A 141 -1.86 -7.41 -11.18
C ASP A 141 -1.41 -5.96 -11.31
N GLU A 142 -1.95 -5.05 -10.49
CA GLU A 142 -1.54 -3.64 -10.47
C GLU A 142 -0.07 -3.46 -10.02
N VAL A 143 0.42 -4.33 -9.12
CA VAL A 143 1.84 -4.38 -8.72
C VAL A 143 2.74 -4.71 -9.91
N ILE A 144 2.38 -5.73 -10.70
CA ILE A 144 3.12 -6.13 -11.90
C ILE A 144 3.10 -5.00 -12.93
N GLU A 145 1.95 -4.38 -13.14
CA GLU A 145 1.77 -3.29 -14.10
C GLU A 145 2.61 -2.07 -13.72
N LEU A 146 2.53 -1.62 -12.45
CA LEU A 146 3.33 -0.49 -11.97
C LEU A 146 4.83 -0.77 -12.07
N ARG A 147 5.27 -1.96 -11.64
CA ARG A 147 6.68 -2.35 -11.75
C ARG A 147 7.18 -2.30 -13.19
N THR A 148 6.41 -2.86 -14.11
CA THR A 148 6.76 -2.89 -15.54
C THR A 148 6.85 -1.47 -16.10
N SER A 149 5.84 -0.64 -15.85
CA SER A 149 5.82 0.76 -16.30
C SER A 149 7.00 1.57 -15.77
N LEU A 150 7.35 1.40 -14.48
CA LEU A 150 8.51 2.09 -13.89
C LEU A 150 9.84 1.60 -14.49
N GLN A 151 9.96 0.30 -14.82
CA GLN A 151 11.18 -0.26 -15.39
C GLN A 151 11.38 0.08 -16.86
N GLU A 152 10.33 0.19 -17.65
CA GLU A 152 10.40 0.58 -19.06
C GLU A 152 10.79 2.05 -19.24
N GLY A 153 10.74 2.85 -18.16
CA GLY A 153 11.14 4.26 -18.21
C GLY A 153 10.16 5.15 -18.96
N ASN A 154 8.90 4.72 -19.13
CA ASN A 154 7.84 5.49 -19.78
C ASN A 154 7.27 6.56 -18.85
N TRP A 155 8.13 7.30 -18.18
CA TRP A 155 7.84 8.39 -17.27
C TRP A 155 8.99 9.42 -17.28
N ARG A 156 8.74 10.60 -16.74
CA ARG A 156 9.72 11.68 -16.67
C ARG A 156 9.80 12.25 -15.26
N ILE A 157 10.94 12.82 -14.90
CA ILE A 157 11.11 13.56 -13.64
C ILE A 157 10.69 15.00 -13.88
N HIS A 158 10.00 15.58 -12.88
CA HIS A 158 9.64 17.00 -12.92
C HIS A 158 10.93 17.84 -13.01
N LYS A 159 10.95 18.83 -13.92
CA LYS A 159 12.14 19.64 -14.21
C LYS A 159 12.65 20.47 -13.01
N ASP A 160 11.76 20.74 -12.07
CA ASP A 160 12.03 21.54 -10.87
C ASP A 160 12.22 20.62 -9.64
N GLU A 161 12.71 19.37 -9.83
CA GLU A 161 13.05 18.47 -8.73
C GLU A 161 14.01 19.14 -7.75
N THR A 162 13.61 19.24 -6.48
CA THR A 162 14.38 19.97 -5.46
C THR A 162 15.63 19.22 -5.01
N PHE A 163 15.55 17.87 -4.99
CA PHE A 163 16.62 16.99 -4.51
C PHE A 163 17.16 16.15 -5.68
N ASP A 164 18.18 16.67 -6.34
CA ASP A 164 18.77 16.08 -7.56
C ASP A 164 19.05 14.58 -7.42
N GLY A 165 18.42 13.79 -8.27
CA GLY A 165 18.53 12.33 -8.29
C GLY A 165 17.70 11.56 -7.26
N ALA A 166 17.05 12.22 -6.29
CA ALA A 166 16.29 11.56 -5.24
C ALA A 166 15.13 10.73 -5.81
N VAL A 167 14.37 11.26 -6.78
CA VAL A 167 13.27 10.54 -7.44
C VAL A 167 13.76 9.25 -8.08
N THR A 168 14.89 9.28 -8.77
CA THR A 168 15.46 8.09 -9.42
C THR A 168 15.79 6.99 -8.39
N ASP A 169 16.39 7.37 -7.26
CA ASP A 169 16.74 6.41 -6.22
C ASP A 169 15.51 5.85 -5.52
N LEU A 170 14.50 6.68 -5.25
CA LEU A 170 13.23 6.25 -4.67
C LEU A 170 12.45 5.32 -5.61
N VAL A 171 12.43 5.61 -6.91
CA VAL A 171 11.83 4.70 -7.91
C VAL A 171 12.54 3.35 -7.92
N ARG A 172 13.87 3.33 -7.87
CA ARG A 172 14.64 2.07 -7.79
C ARG A 172 14.27 1.26 -6.55
N LEU A 173 14.12 1.92 -5.40
CA LEU A 173 13.69 1.28 -4.15
C LEU A 173 12.26 0.74 -4.25
N LEU A 174 11.33 1.53 -4.79
CA LEU A 174 9.95 1.06 -5.01
C LEU A 174 9.93 -0.17 -5.93
N ILE A 175 10.69 -0.17 -7.02
CA ILE A 175 10.81 -1.34 -7.91
C ILE A 175 11.29 -2.59 -7.15
N LEU A 176 12.18 -2.47 -6.17
CA LEU A 176 12.59 -3.61 -5.35
C LEU A 176 11.45 -4.19 -4.52
N HIS A 177 10.60 -3.32 -3.93
CA HIS A 177 9.41 -3.75 -3.19
C HIS A 177 8.36 -4.39 -4.09
N LEU A 178 8.08 -3.76 -5.25
CA LEU A 178 7.16 -4.31 -6.24
C LEU A 178 7.60 -5.69 -6.74
N ARG A 179 8.91 -5.89 -6.99
CA ARG A 179 9.47 -7.21 -7.34
C ARG A 179 9.33 -8.23 -6.21
N ALA A 180 9.45 -7.80 -4.97
CA ALA A 180 9.27 -8.70 -3.83
C ALA A 180 7.81 -9.15 -3.71
N ALA A 181 6.85 -8.24 -3.90
CA ALA A 181 5.43 -8.53 -3.92
C ALA A 181 5.06 -9.48 -5.08
N GLU A 182 5.51 -9.17 -6.29
CA GLU A 182 5.30 -10.01 -7.47
C GLU A 182 5.80 -11.45 -7.25
N ARG A 183 7.02 -11.63 -6.69
CA ARG A 183 7.56 -12.97 -6.38
C ARG A 183 6.73 -13.74 -5.35
N ARG A 184 6.00 -13.03 -4.48
CA ARG A 184 5.08 -13.62 -3.50
C ARG A 184 3.69 -13.85 -4.07
N GLY A 185 3.36 -13.27 -5.23
CA GLY A 185 2.00 -13.26 -5.78
C GLY A 185 1.04 -12.44 -4.91
N THR A 186 1.52 -11.35 -4.31
CA THR A 186 0.74 -10.50 -3.40
C THR A 186 0.51 -9.11 -3.96
N GLY A 187 -0.58 -8.48 -3.54
CA GLY A 187 -0.73 -7.05 -3.65
C GLY A 187 0.11 -6.30 -2.60
N ILE A 188 -0.07 -4.98 -2.53
CA ILE A 188 0.62 -4.09 -1.58
C ILE A 188 -0.39 -3.15 -0.95
N LEU A 189 -0.29 -2.96 0.36
CA LEU A 189 -1.01 -1.95 1.14
C LEU A 189 -0.01 -0.92 1.67
N LEU A 190 -0.26 0.35 1.42
CA LEU A 190 0.51 1.45 2.01
C LEU A 190 -0.14 1.87 3.34
N ARG A 191 0.63 1.74 4.40
CA ARG A 191 0.22 2.13 5.75
C ARG A 191 1.15 3.21 6.28
N GLU A 192 0.54 4.26 6.83
CA GLU A 192 1.25 5.36 7.50
C GLU A 192 1.37 5.10 8.99
N HIS A 193 2.47 5.55 9.57
CA HIS A 193 2.79 5.45 11.00
C HIS A 193 3.19 6.81 11.56
N HIS A 194 2.67 7.15 12.74
CA HIS A 194 3.00 8.36 13.50
C HIS A 194 3.84 8.08 14.74
#